data_bc628997c0cdf41424e32e164acff3b5
#
_entry.id   bc628997c0cdf41424e32e164acff3b5
#
_cell.length_a   1.000
_cell.length_b   1.000
_cell.length_c   1.000
_cell.angle_alpha   90.00
_cell.angle_beta   90.00
_cell.angle_gamma   90.00
#
_symmetry.space_group_name_H-M   'P 1'
#
loop_
_entity.id
_entity.type
_entity.pdbx_description
1 polymer ?
#
loop_
_entity_poly.entity_id
_entity_poly.type
_entity_poly.pdbx_seq_one_letter_code
_entity_poly.pdbx_strand_id
1 'polypeptide(L)'
;MLNSKSEAYAAAGVDITAGYKAVELMKTHIARTVTDGVLSGIGGFGGLFELDLDGIDKPVLCSGTDGVGTKLKIAFLMDKHDTVGIDCVAMCVNDIICVGAKPLVFLDYIACGKNVPERIAEIVSGVAEGCVQSGAALSGGETAEMPGFYPEDEYDLAGFAVGVVDKDKILDNTTMEEGDVIIGLPSSGVHSNGFSLVRKVFDVESADLKTPLPELEGKSLGEALLEPTKIYVKPILALLKEVPVSAISHITGGGFYENIPRSIPDGYKAVINKHGIKVLPIFKLLQERGNISEHDMFNTYNMGVGMTVVVPKADAHKALKILHDNGEDAYVIGYIAKGEEKIELC
;
A
#
# COMPACT_ATOMS: atom_id res chain seq x y z
N MET A 1 -10.14 -23.31 23.60
CA MET A 1 -10.73 -22.13 24.24
C MET A 1 -12.15 -22.47 24.66
N LEU A 2 -12.58 -22.09 25.86
CA LEU A 2 -13.98 -22.20 26.25
C LEU A 2 -14.78 -21.17 25.48
N ASN A 3 -15.65 -21.62 24.57
CA ASN A 3 -16.54 -20.71 23.84
C ASN A 3 -17.59 -20.17 24.80
N SER A 4 -17.52 -18.90 25.18
CA SER A 4 -18.57 -18.24 25.94
C SER A 4 -19.65 -17.73 24.99
N LYS A 5 -20.88 -18.15 25.15
CA LYS A 5 -22.04 -17.61 24.43
C LYS A 5 -22.82 -16.70 25.38
N SER A 6 -23.04 -15.44 24.96
CA SER A 6 -23.87 -14.49 25.67
C SER A 6 -25.16 -14.26 24.88
N GLU A 7 -26.29 -14.75 25.37
CA GLU A 7 -27.59 -14.52 24.72
C GLU A 7 -27.99 -13.04 24.71
N ALA A 8 -27.61 -12.29 25.75
CA ALA A 8 -27.85 -10.86 25.81
C ALA A 8 -27.04 -10.10 24.73
N TYR A 9 -25.80 -10.52 24.48
CA TYR A 9 -24.97 -9.92 23.44
C TYR A 9 -25.48 -10.26 22.02
N ALA A 10 -25.91 -11.51 21.83
CA ALA A 10 -26.54 -11.95 20.57
C ALA A 10 -27.85 -11.19 20.30
N ALA A 11 -28.68 -10.94 21.34
CA ALA A 11 -29.88 -10.12 21.22
C ALA A 11 -29.57 -8.66 20.87
N ALA A 12 -28.36 -8.17 21.17
CA ALA A 12 -27.87 -6.85 20.78
C ALA A 12 -27.23 -6.81 19.38
N GLY A 13 -27.20 -7.97 18.66
CA GLY A 13 -26.69 -8.08 17.30
C GLY A 13 -25.21 -8.46 17.19
N VAL A 14 -24.56 -8.89 18.28
CA VAL A 14 -23.14 -9.31 18.29
C VAL A 14 -23.01 -10.81 18.46
N ASP A 15 -22.41 -11.49 17.49
CA ASP A 15 -22.16 -12.94 17.54
C ASP A 15 -20.70 -13.28 17.90
N ILE A 16 -20.47 -13.52 19.20
CA ILE A 16 -19.14 -13.92 19.71
C ILE A 16 -18.67 -15.25 19.09
N THR A 17 -19.60 -16.17 18.75
CA THR A 17 -19.22 -17.46 18.16
C THR A 17 -18.71 -17.32 16.73
N ALA A 18 -19.23 -16.36 15.98
CA ALA A 18 -18.71 -15.96 14.67
C ALA A 18 -17.27 -15.43 14.78
N GLY A 19 -16.99 -14.61 15.82
CA GLY A 19 -15.62 -14.13 16.10
C GLY A 19 -14.64 -15.29 16.33
N TYR A 20 -14.98 -16.28 17.15
CA TYR A 20 -14.12 -17.45 17.36
C TYR A 20 -13.89 -18.27 16.08
N LYS A 21 -14.93 -18.43 15.26
CA LYS A 21 -14.80 -19.12 13.97
C LYS A 21 -13.90 -18.34 13.00
N ALA A 22 -14.05 -17.03 12.92
CA ALA A 22 -13.19 -16.18 12.10
C ALA A 22 -11.71 -16.36 12.49
N VAL A 23 -11.39 -16.26 13.79
CA VAL A 23 -10.02 -16.47 14.29
C VAL A 23 -9.49 -17.85 13.92
N GLU A 24 -10.30 -18.92 13.99
CA GLU A 24 -9.86 -20.26 13.59
C GLU A 24 -9.53 -20.34 12.11
N LEU A 25 -10.35 -19.73 11.23
CA LEU A 25 -10.13 -19.72 9.80
C LEU A 25 -8.89 -18.89 9.40
N MET A 26 -8.57 -17.82 10.13
CA MET A 26 -7.43 -16.96 9.87
C MET A 26 -6.07 -17.58 10.22
N LYS A 27 -6.01 -18.54 11.14
CA LYS A 27 -4.75 -19.09 11.69
C LYS A 27 -3.75 -19.55 10.62
N THR A 28 -4.22 -20.23 9.59
CA THR A 28 -3.35 -20.73 8.51
C THR A 28 -2.73 -19.62 7.67
N HIS A 29 -3.47 -18.53 7.45
CA HIS A 29 -2.99 -17.36 6.73
C HIS A 29 -1.94 -16.61 7.55
N ILE A 30 -2.23 -16.36 8.83
CA ILE A 30 -1.34 -15.65 9.73
C ILE A 30 -0.04 -16.42 9.98
N ALA A 31 -0.11 -17.76 10.08
CA ALA A 31 1.09 -18.59 10.24
C ALA A 31 2.14 -18.40 9.12
N ARG A 32 1.72 -18.00 7.91
CA ARG A 32 2.63 -17.69 6.79
C ARG A 32 3.47 -16.43 7.02
N THR A 33 3.04 -15.55 7.92
CA THR A 33 3.70 -14.26 8.18
C THR A 33 4.69 -14.33 9.35
N VAL A 34 4.80 -15.49 10.02
CA VAL A 34 5.68 -15.66 11.17
C VAL A 34 7.14 -15.53 10.72
N THR A 35 7.86 -14.62 11.38
CA THR A 35 9.30 -14.42 11.22
C THR A 35 10.02 -14.80 12.52
N ASP A 36 11.35 -14.86 12.50
CA ASP A 36 12.15 -15.25 13.66
C ASP A 36 11.94 -14.35 14.88
N GLY A 37 11.52 -13.07 14.65
CA GLY A 37 11.25 -12.14 15.75
C GLY A 37 9.92 -12.38 16.47
N VAL A 38 9.01 -13.20 15.95
CA VAL A 38 7.67 -13.41 16.56
C VAL A 38 7.78 -14.31 17.79
N LEU A 39 7.50 -13.77 18.99
CA LEU A 39 7.58 -14.51 20.24
C LEU A 39 6.23 -14.97 20.78
N SER A 40 5.11 -14.43 20.27
CA SER A 40 3.77 -14.78 20.74
C SER A 40 2.87 -15.21 19.59
N GLY A 41 2.02 -16.21 19.85
CA GLY A 41 0.91 -16.55 18.95
C GLY A 41 -0.26 -15.60 19.08
N ILE A 42 -1.25 -15.76 18.17
CA ILE A 42 -2.50 -14.98 18.17
C ILE A 42 -3.38 -15.38 19.36
N GLY A 43 -4.12 -14.38 19.90
CA GLY A 43 -5.12 -14.57 20.96
C GLY A 43 -4.61 -14.20 22.36
N GLY A 44 -3.41 -13.62 22.46
CA GLY A 44 -2.94 -12.91 23.66
C GLY A 44 -3.43 -11.45 23.71
N PHE A 45 -3.08 -10.74 24.75
CA PHE A 45 -3.40 -9.30 24.89
C PHE A 45 -2.55 -8.39 23.97
N GLY A 46 -1.45 -8.90 23.42
CA GLY A 46 -0.58 -8.17 22.49
C GLY A 46 0.38 -9.09 21.77
N GLY A 47 0.87 -8.66 20.62
CA GLY A 47 1.92 -9.32 19.86
C GLY A 47 3.28 -8.98 20.45
N LEU A 48 4.09 -9.99 20.76
CA LEU A 48 5.48 -9.81 21.20
C LEU A 48 6.41 -10.05 20.01
N PHE A 49 7.31 -9.11 19.79
CA PHE A 49 8.28 -9.18 18.70
C PHE A 49 9.67 -8.81 19.21
N GLU A 50 10.63 -9.71 19.01
CA GLU A 50 12.04 -9.48 19.32
C GLU A 50 12.70 -8.72 18.19
N LEU A 51 13.37 -7.62 18.53
CA LEU A 51 14.09 -6.82 17.55
C LEU A 51 15.43 -7.45 17.20
N ASP A 52 15.63 -7.78 15.94
CA ASP A 52 16.96 -8.02 15.38
C ASP A 52 17.59 -6.65 15.06
N LEU A 53 18.64 -6.32 15.80
CA LEU A 53 19.39 -5.07 15.68
C LEU A 53 20.76 -5.26 14.99
N ASP A 54 20.98 -6.36 14.30
CA ASP A 54 22.23 -6.57 13.56
C ASP A 54 22.40 -5.48 12.47
N GLY A 55 23.55 -4.79 12.53
CA GLY A 55 23.85 -3.66 11.66
C GLY A 55 23.04 -2.38 11.94
N ILE A 56 22.41 -2.27 13.12
CA ILE A 56 21.68 -1.09 13.60
C ILE A 56 22.29 -0.62 14.92
N ASP A 57 23.09 0.44 14.88
CA ASP A 57 23.76 0.99 16.05
C ASP A 57 22.85 1.90 16.88
N LYS A 58 21.97 2.67 16.19
CA LYS A 58 21.07 3.64 16.80
C LYS A 58 19.65 3.40 16.31
N PRO A 59 18.92 2.41 16.86
CA PRO A 59 17.60 2.04 16.36
C PRO A 59 16.58 3.17 16.53
N VAL A 60 15.87 3.47 15.43
CA VAL A 60 14.73 4.39 15.38
C VAL A 60 13.52 3.64 14.87
N LEU A 61 12.41 3.69 15.59
CA LEU A 61 11.15 3.14 15.15
C LEU A 61 10.45 4.11 14.19
N CYS A 62 9.97 3.59 13.09
CA CYS A 62 9.08 4.28 12.17
C CYS A 62 7.71 3.59 12.22
N SER A 63 6.64 4.35 12.26
CA SER A 63 5.28 3.82 12.25
C SER A 63 4.45 4.51 11.17
N GLY A 64 3.56 3.74 10.53
CA GLY A 64 2.62 4.22 9.54
C GLY A 64 1.25 3.58 9.78
N THR A 65 0.20 4.34 9.56
CA THR A 65 -1.18 3.86 9.60
C THR A 65 -1.94 4.40 8.40
N ASP A 66 -2.74 3.55 7.79
CA ASP A 66 -3.60 3.92 6.67
C ASP A 66 -4.78 2.96 6.57
N GLY A 67 -5.80 3.34 5.80
CA GLY A 67 -6.96 2.52 5.47
C GLY A 67 -7.06 2.26 3.98
N VAL A 68 -7.90 1.30 3.60
CA VAL A 68 -8.18 1.01 2.18
C VAL A 68 -9.03 2.11 1.55
N GLY A 69 -9.91 2.72 2.33
CA GLY A 69 -10.78 3.77 1.86
C GLY A 69 -11.88 3.29 0.92
N THR A 70 -12.35 4.17 0.03
CA THR A 70 -13.56 3.93 -0.78
C THR A 70 -13.39 2.88 -1.90
N LYS A 71 -12.20 2.33 -2.10
CA LYS A 71 -11.96 1.13 -2.93
C LYS A 71 -12.77 -0.07 -2.42
N LEU A 72 -13.04 -0.14 -1.10
CA LEU A 72 -13.87 -1.18 -0.49
C LEU A 72 -15.25 -1.33 -1.15
N LYS A 73 -15.83 -0.24 -1.69
CA LYS A 73 -17.11 -0.34 -2.44
C LYS A 73 -17.01 -1.25 -3.66
N ILE A 74 -15.86 -1.28 -4.33
CA ILE A 74 -15.65 -2.19 -5.47
C ILE A 74 -15.59 -3.65 -4.97
N ALA A 75 -14.92 -3.87 -3.83
CA ALA A 75 -14.87 -5.20 -3.21
C ALA A 75 -16.26 -5.71 -2.85
N PHE A 76 -17.13 -4.85 -2.28
CA PHE A 76 -18.52 -5.20 -1.96
C PHE A 76 -19.34 -5.54 -3.22
N LEU A 77 -19.25 -4.72 -4.27
CA LEU A 77 -19.98 -4.95 -5.53
C LEU A 77 -19.51 -6.19 -6.30
N MET A 78 -18.23 -6.52 -6.17
CA MET A 78 -17.64 -7.70 -6.81
C MET A 78 -17.73 -8.96 -5.96
N ASP A 79 -18.09 -8.84 -4.67
CA ASP A 79 -18.03 -9.89 -3.64
C ASP A 79 -16.65 -10.57 -3.64
N LYS A 80 -15.58 -9.72 -3.58
CA LYS A 80 -14.18 -10.15 -3.62
C LYS A 80 -13.37 -9.37 -2.59
N HIS A 81 -12.89 -10.07 -1.56
CA HIS A 81 -12.36 -9.44 -0.36
C HIS A 81 -10.88 -9.77 -0.07
N ASP A 82 -10.28 -10.69 -0.82
CA ASP A 82 -8.90 -11.16 -0.64
C ASP A 82 -7.83 -10.15 -1.09
N THR A 83 -8.18 -9.18 -1.94
CA THR A 83 -7.22 -8.21 -2.48
C THR A 83 -7.04 -6.97 -1.61
N VAL A 84 -8.11 -6.50 -0.96
CA VAL A 84 -8.09 -5.26 -0.18
C VAL A 84 -7.22 -5.32 1.07
N GLY A 85 -6.97 -6.53 1.58
CA GLY A 85 -5.99 -6.75 2.65
C GLY A 85 -4.56 -6.42 2.21
N ILE A 86 -4.21 -6.74 0.96
CA ILE A 86 -2.91 -6.36 0.38
C ILE A 86 -2.81 -4.84 0.26
N ASP A 87 -3.87 -4.17 -0.19
CA ASP A 87 -3.92 -2.70 -0.24
C ASP A 87 -3.66 -2.08 1.14
N CYS A 88 -4.31 -2.58 2.18
CA CYS A 88 -4.15 -2.10 3.55
C CYS A 88 -2.70 -2.17 4.02
N VAL A 89 -2.04 -3.32 3.80
CA VAL A 89 -0.62 -3.49 4.16
C VAL A 89 0.26 -2.59 3.32
N ALA A 90 0.05 -2.57 1.99
CA ALA A 90 0.87 -1.80 1.06
C ALA A 90 0.90 -0.31 1.39
N MET A 91 -0.25 0.29 1.70
CA MET A 91 -0.35 1.70 2.04
C MET A 91 0.52 2.06 3.26
N CYS A 92 0.54 1.19 4.28
CA CYS A 92 1.34 1.41 5.48
C CYS A 92 2.84 1.14 5.27
N VAL A 93 3.21 0.00 4.66
CA VAL A 93 4.62 -0.42 4.57
C VAL A 93 5.39 0.33 3.49
N ASN A 94 4.73 0.78 2.42
CA ASN A 94 5.37 1.62 1.40
C ASN A 94 5.72 3.01 1.93
N ASP A 95 4.95 3.55 2.87
CA ASP A 95 5.30 4.81 3.54
C ASP A 95 6.50 4.64 4.48
N ILE A 96 6.54 3.54 5.23
CA ILE A 96 7.65 3.22 6.13
C ILE A 96 8.97 3.09 5.36
N ILE A 97 8.96 2.42 4.21
CA ILE A 97 10.19 2.24 3.41
C ILE A 97 10.68 3.56 2.79
N CYS A 98 9.83 4.58 2.64
CA CYS A 98 10.25 5.89 2.12
C CYS A 98 11.29 6.59 2.99
N VAL A 99 11.35 6.29 4.28
CA VAL A 99 12.40 6.77 5.19
C VAL A 99 13.54 5.77 5.40
N GLY A 100 13.57 4.67 4.63
CA GLY A 100 14.58 3.62 4.74
C GLY A 100 14.32 2.59 5.83
N ALA A 101 13.17 2.64 6.51
CA ALA A 101 12.86 1.72 7.60
C ALA A 101 12.38 0.36 7.07
N LYS A 102 12.91 -0.73 7.64
CA LYS A 102 12.46 -2.11 7.39
C LYS A 102 11.19 -2.38 8.19
N PRO A 103 10.06 -2.70 7.56
CA PRO A 103 8.86 -3.14 8.27
C PRO A 103 9.12 -4.40 9.11
N LEU A 104 8.58 -4.43 10.32
CA LEU A 104 8.75 -5.53 11.28
C LEU A 104 7.43 -6.20 11.60
N VAL A 105 6.45 -5.42 12.03
CA VAL A 105 5.13 -5.89 12.45
C VAL A 105 4.01 -5.10 11.80
N PHE A 106 2.90 -5.77 11.60
CA PHE A 106 1.66 -5.21 11.10
C PHE A 106 0.50 -5.60 12.02
N LEU A 107 -0.44 -4.69 12.20
CA LEU A 107 -1.71 -4.88 12.92
C LEU A 107 -2.83 -4.39 12.02
N ASP A 108 -3.92 -5.13 11.93
CA ASP A 108 -5.13 -4.72 11.22
C ASP A 108 -6.26 -4.36 12.18
N TYR A 109 -7.16 -3.50 11.71
CA TYR A 109 -8.43 -3.20 12.35
C TYR A 109 -9.55 -3.36 11.33
N ILE A 110 -10.44 -4.31 11.57
CA ILE A 110 -11.62 -4.57 10.75
C ILE A 110 -12.86 -4.19 11.56
N ALA A 111 -13.60 -3.16 11.11
CA ALA A 111 -14.88 -2.78 11.67
C ALA A 111 -15.99 -3.19 10.70
N CYS A 112 -16.92 -4.04 11.09
CA CYS A 112 -17.96 -4.58 10.20
C CYS A 112 -19.36 -4.44 10.80
N GLY A 113 -20.37 -4.32 9.93
CA GLY A 113 -21.77 -4.31 10.37
C GLY A 113 -22.19 -5.67 10.91
N LYS A 114 -21.70 -6.75 10.29
CA LYS A 114 -21.91 -8.14 10.70
C LYS A 114 -20.66 -8.97 10.49
N ASN A 115 -20.28 -9.71 11.51
CA ASN A 115 -19.14 -10.62 11.43
C ASN A 115 -19.53 -11.89 10.67
N VAL A 116 -19.16 -11.94 9.39
CA VAL A 116 -19.24 -13.14 8.55
C VAL A 116 -17.87 -13.81 8.54
N PRO A 117 -17.65 -14.93 9.26
CA PRO A 117 -16.33 -15.50 9.50
C PRO A 117 -15.51 -15.77 8.24
N GLU A 118 -16.16 -16.25 7.19
CA GLU A 118 -15.53 -16.56 5.91
C GLU A 118 -15.02 -15.29 5.21
N ARG A 119 -15.82 -14.20 5.22
CA ARG A 119 -15.42 -12.90 4.67
C ARG A 119 -14.26 -12.29 5.45
N ILE A 120 -14.32 -12.34 6.79
CA ILE A 120 -13.22 -11.85 7.64
C ILE A 120 -11.94 -12.64 7.35
N ALA A 121 -12.02 -13.95 7.22
CA ALA A 121 -10.88 -14.79 6.89
C ALA A 121 -10.31 -14.47 5.49
N GLU A 122 -11.16 -14.17 4.52
CA GLU A 122 -10.75 -13.74 3.17
C GLU A 122 -10.00 -12.39 3.22
N ILE A 123 -10.52 -11.39 3.95
CA ILE A 123 -9.84 -10.11 4.16
C ILE A 123 -8.46 -10.33 4.78
N VAL A 124 -8.39 -11.10 5.88
CA VAL A 124 -7.13 -11.38 6.57
C VAL A 124 -6.17 -12.23 5.73
N SER A 125 -6.67 -13.05 4.81
CA SER A 125 -5.80 -13.75 3.85
C SER A 125 -5.03 -12.76 2.98
N GLY A 126 -5.68 -11.68 2.54
CA GLY A 126 -5.04 -10.58 1.81
C GLY A 126 -4.06 -9.79 2.68
N VAL A 127 -4.41 -9.50 3.94
CA VAL A 127 -3.49 -8.86 4.89
C VAL A 127 -2.24 -9.72 5.09
N ALA A 128 -2.42 -11.03 5.31
CA ALA A 128 -1.31 -11.97 5.46
C ALA A 128 -0.43 -12.03 4.21
N GLU A 129 -1.04 -12.01 3.01
CA GLU A 129 -0.28 -11.96 1.75
C GLU A 129 0.55 -10.69 1.65
N GLY A 130 -0.02 -9.52 1.96
CA GLY A 130 0.72 -8.26 2.00
C GLY A 130 1.88 -8.28 3.01
N CYS A 131 1.68 -8.90 4.18
CA CYS A 131 2.74 -9.10 5.16
C CYS A 131 3.86 -10.01 4.64
N VAL A 132 3.54 -11.11 3.96
CA VAL A 132 4.53 -12.00 3.32
C VAL A 132 5.33 -11.23 2.25
N GLN A 133 4.66 -10.43 1.43
CA GLN A 133 5.32 -9.63 0.40
C GLN A 133 6.27 -8.58 1.00
N SER A 134 5.86 -7.90 2.07
CA SER A 134 6.69 -6.90 2.76
C SER A 134 7.74 -7.50 3.68
N GLY A 135 7.58 -8.75 4.12
CA GLY A 135 8.42 -9.38 5.13
C GLY A 135 8.09 -8.95 6.56
N ALA A 136 6.95 -8.29 6.79
CA ALA A 136 6.43 -7.98 8.10
C ALA A 136 5.66 -9.17 8.69
N ALA A 137 5.63 -9.27 10.01
CA ALA A 137 4.79 -10.24 10.71
C ALA A 137 3.41 -9.64 11.02
N LEU A 138 2.32 -10.35 10.69
CA LEU A 138 0.99 -10.03 11.20
C LEU A 138 0.92 -10.50 12.66
N SER A 139 1.21 -9.59 13.59
CA SER A 139 1.41 -9.93 15.01
C SER A 139 0.18 -9.73 15.89
N GLY A 140 -0.91 -9.26 15.31
CA GLY A 140 -2.20 -9.05 15.97
C GLY A 140 -3.15 -8.25 15.11
N GLY A 141 -4.29 -7.92 15.66
CA GLY A 141 -5.34 -7.14 15.02
C GLY A 141 -6.62 -7.14 15.84
N GLU A 142 -7.64 -6.47 15.35
CA GLU A 142 -8.96 -6.39 15.98
C GLU A 142 -10.05 -6.56 14.92
N THR A 143 -11.08 -7.32 15.25
CA THR A 143 -12.32 -7.39 14.47
C THR A 143 -13.48 -6.97 15.34
N ALA A 144 -14.05 -5.80 15.04
CA ALA A 144 -15.17 -5.21 15.77
C ALA A 144 -16.47 -5.38 14.98
N GLU A 145 -17.43 -6.16 15.52
CA GLU A 145 -18.80 -6.17 15.00
C GLU A 145 -19.55 -4.97 15.56
N MET A 146 -20.05 -4.11 14.69
CA MET A 146 -20.66 -2.82 15.03
C MET A 146 -22.05 -2.69 14.40
N PRO A 147 -23.06 -3.44 14.92
CA PRO A 147 -24.41 -3.45 14.39
C PRO A 147 -25.04 -2.07 14.48
N GLY A 148 -25.67 -1.62 13.37
CA GLY A 148 -26.29 -0.30 13.28
C GLY A 148 -25.33 0.87 13.05
N PHE A 149 -24.00 0.62 13.04
CA PHE A 149 -22.99 1.63 12.67
C PHE A 149 -22.56 1.46 11.21
N TYR A 150 -22.29 0.22 10.79
CA TYR A 150 -22.11 -0.15 9.40
C TYR A 150 -23.31 -0.95 8.88
N PRO A 151 -23.63 -0.89 7.57
CA PRO A 151 -24.50 -1.88 6.93
C PRO A 151 -24.00 -3.32 7.16
N GLU A 152 -24.90 -4.29 7.19
CA GLU A 152 -24.52 -5.70 7.50
C GLU A 152 -23.51 -6.32 6.52
N ASP A 153 -23.51 -5.85 5.29
CA ASP A 153 -22.66 -6.33 4.19
C ASP A 153 -21.41 -5.47 3.97
N GLU A 154 -21.23 -4.41 4.78
CA GLU A 154 -20.10 -3.50 4.67
C GLU A 154 -19.13 -3.61 5.87
N TYR A 155 -17.90 -3.19 5.62
CA TYR A 155 -16.85 -3.09 6.62
C TYR A 155 -15.88 -1.96 6.29
N ASP A 156 -15.09 -1.56 7.26
CA ASP A 156 -13.89 -0.74 7.06
C ASP A 156 -12.65 -1.54 7.44
N LEU A 157 -11.54 -1.23 6.79
CA LEU A 157 -10.25 -1.92 6.98
C LEU A 157 -9.14 -0.89 7.05
N ALA A 158 -8.44 -0.87 8.17
CA ALA A 158 -7.26 -0.05 8.40
C ALA A 158 -6.12 -0.89 8.96
N GLY A 159 -4.90 -0.40 8.81
CA GLY A 159 -3.69 -1.05 9.28
C GLY A 159 -2.76 -0.12 10.00
N PHE A 160 -1.87 -0.73 10.76
CA PHE A 160 -0.78 -0.07 11.46
C PHE A 160 0.48 -0.90 11.32
N ALA A 161 1.53 -0.30 10.78
CA ALA A 161 2.82 -0.93 10.62
C ALA A 161 3.89 -0.26 11.49
N VAL A 162 4.83 -1.05 11.98
CA VAL A 162 6.03 -0.57 12.66
C VAL A 162 7.24 -1.15 11.96
N GLY A 163 8.21 -0.28 11.68
CA GLY A 163 9.51 -0.64 11.13
C GLY A 163 10.65 -0.07 11.95
N VAL A 164 11.87 -0.45 11.61
CA VAL A 164 13.10 0.01 12.25
C VAL A 164 14.10 0.48 11.20
N VAL A 165 14.83 1.53 11.52
CA VAL A 165 15.95 2.05 10.73
C VAL A 165 17.07 2.50 11.68
N ASP A 166 18.32 2.39 11.25
CA ASP A 166 19.42 3.06 11.94
C ASP A 166 19.29 4.58 11.76
N LYS A 167 19.45 5.32 12.85
CA LYS A 167 19.35 6.80 12.82
C LYS A 167 20.23 7.45 11.76
N ASP A 168 21.43 6.89 11.55
CA ASP A 168 22.41 7.44 10.62
C ASP A 168 22.14 6.98 9.15
N LYS A 169 21.11 6.13 8.94
CA LYS A 169 20.65 5.64 7.61
C LYS A 169 19.26 6.13 7.24
N ILE A 170 18.66 7.02 8.03
CA ILE A 170 17.38 7.63 7.70
C ILE A 170 17.53 8.43 6.40
N LEU A 171 16.62 8.19 5.45
CA LEU A 171 16.57 8.97 4.21
C LEU A 171 15.94 10.33 4.52
N ASP A 172 16.76 11.39 4.51
CA ASP A 172 16.39 12.75 4.89
C ASP A 172 16.63 13.78 3.77
N ASN A 173 16.88 13.31 2.55
CA ASN A 173 17.15 14.06 1.33
C ASN A 173 18.37 15.03 1.37
N THR A 174 19.14 15.02 2.43
CA THR A 174 20.28 15.97 2.60
C THR A 174 21.45 15.70 1.63
N THR A 175 21.52 14.50 1.07
CA THR A 175 22.55 14.07 0.12
C THR A 175 22.18 14.31 -1.35
N MET A 176 21.01 14.90 -1.62
CA MET A 176 20.52 15.14 -2.97
C MET A 176 21.35 16.19 -3.70
N GLU A 177 21.74 15.90 -4.94
CA GLU A 177 22.53 16.81 -5.78
C GLU A 177 21.86 17.11 -7.12
N GLU A 178 22.23 18.22 -7.75
CA GLU A 178 21.81 18.53 -9.11
C GLU A 178 22.33 17.49 -10.10
N GLY A 179 21.48 16.97 -10.94
CA GLY A 179 21.80 15.91 -11.90
C GLY A 179 21.52 14.50 -11.38
N ASP A 180 21.11 14.32 -10.11
CA ASP A 180 20.63 13.05 -9.61
C ASP A 180 19.45 12.55 -10.46
N VAL A 181 19.35 11.24 -10.61
CA VAL A 181 18.37 10.60 -11.49
C VAL A 181 17.17 10.14 -10.70
N ILE A 182 15.99 10.43 -11.23
CA ILE A 182 14.71 9.95 -10.68
C ILE A 182 14.30 8.69 -11.43
N ILE A 183 14.22 7.58 -10.73
CA ILE A 183 13.76 6.27 -11.23
C ILE A 183 12.33 6.06 -10.75
N GLY A 184 11.42 5.73 -11.68
CA GLY A 184 10.05 5.34 -11.39
C GLY A 184 9.92 3.82 -11.30
N LEU A 185 9.24 3.35 -10.28
CA LEU A 185 8.82 1.95 -10.13
C LEU A 185 7.36 1.83 -10.55
N PRO A 186 7.04 0.92 -11.50
CA PRO A 186 5.67 0.79 -12.01
C PRO A 186 4.65 0.47 -10.93
N SER A 187 3.48 1.07 -11.02
CA SER A 187 2.30 0.65 -10.24
C SER A 187 1.62 -0.55 -10.89
N SER A 188 0.80 -1.26 -10.13
CA SER A 188 -0.05 -2.35 -10.60
C SER A 188 -1.39 -1.87 -11.19
N GLY A 189 -1.81 -0.66 -10.85
CA GLY A 189 -3.11 -0.08 -11.20
C GLY A 189 -3.33 1.24 -10.47
N VAL A 190 -4.58 1.51 -10.14
CA VAL A 190 -5.00 2.72 -9.41
C VAL A 190 -4.42 2.73 -7.99
N HIS A 191 -4.04 1.58 -7.47
CA HIS A 191 -3.69 1.34 -6.08
C HIS A 191 -4.90 1.54 -5.16
N SER A 192 -4.77 2.34 -4.10
CA SER A 192 -5.85 2.55 -3.12
C SER A 192 -6.23 4.03 -2.96
N ASN A 193 -5.92 4.87 -3.94
CA ASN A 193 -6.16 6.31 -3.88
C ASN A 193 -7.06 6.79 -5.02
N GLY A 194 -7.79 7.89 -4.78
CA GLY A 194 -8.64 8.52 -5.81
C GLY A 194 -9.94 7.78 -6.10
N PHE A 195 -10.34 6.79 -5.31
CA PHE A 195 -11.52 5.95 -5.58
C PHE A 195 -12.85 6.67 -5.47
N SER A 196 -12.94 7.78 -4.74
CA SER A 196 -14.16 8.61 -4.77
C SER A 196 -14.41 9.18 -6.17
N LEU A 197 -13.35 9.60 -6.88
CA LEU A 197 -13.45 10.07 -8.27
C LEU A 197 -13.69 8.90 -9.23
N VAL A 198 -13.00 7.78 -9.07
CA VAL A 198 -13.23 6.54 -9.84
C VAL A 198 -14.71 6.13 -9.79
N ARG A 199 -15.28 6.05 -8.60
CA ARG A 199 -16.67 5.65 -8.39
C ARG A 199 -17.63 6.61 -9.09
N LYS A 200 -17.38 7.92 -9.02
CA LYS A 200 -18.19 8.94 -9.69
C LYS A 200 -18.09 8.84 -11.21
N VAL A 201 -16.87 8.68 -11.76
CA VAL A 201 -16.65 8.65 -13.21
C VAL A 201 -17.27 7.43 -13.86
N PHE A 202 -17.14 6.28 -13.23
CA PHE A 202 -17.65 5.01 -13.79
C PHE A 202 -19.07 4.68 -13.34
N ASP A 203 -19.69 5.48 -12.42
CA ASP A 203 -21.00 5.18 -11.83
C ASP A 203 -21.10 3.72 -11.35
N VAL A 204 -20.12 3.32 -10.52
CA VAL A 204 -19.83 1.90 -10.21
C VAL A 204 -21.02 1.15 -9.60
N GLU A 205 -21.94 1.84 -8.94
CA GLU A 205 -23.16 1.25 -8.40
C GLU A 205 -24.15 0.77 -9.50
N SER A 206 -24.05 1.34 -10.72
CA SER A 206 -24.91 1.02 -11.87
C SER A 206 -24.16 0.36 -13.01
N ALA A 207 -22.81 0.44 -13.01
CA ALA A 207 -21.98 -0.06 -14.10
C ALA A 207 -21.89 -1.58 -14.14
N ASP A 208 -21.68 -2.14 -15.31
CA ASP A 208 -21.23 -3.53 -15.46
C ASP A 208 -19.75 -3.65 -15.08
N LEU A 209 -19.49 -4.19 -13.90
CA LEU A 209 -18.14 -4.39 -13.39
C LEU A 209 -17.52 -5.73 -13.80
N LYS A 210 -18.28 -6.63 -14.42
CA LYS A 210 -17.89 -8.03 -14.65
C LYS A 210 -17.56 -8.38 -16.10
N THR A 211 -18.10 -7.62 -17.05
CA THR A 211 -17.82 -7.88 -18.46
C THR A 211 -16.41 -7.40 -18.84
N PRO A 212 -15.59 -8.25 -19.48
CA PRO A 212 -14.26 -7.86 -19.95
C PRO A 212 -14.30 -6.71 -20.96
N LEU A 213 -13.37 -5.76 -20.82
CA LEU A 213 -13.24 -4.59 -21.69
C LEU A 213 -11.96 -4.68 -22.53
N PRO A 214 -12.04 -4.54 -23.87
CA PRO A 214 -10.86 -4.51 -24.74
C PRO A 214 -9.85 -3.43 -24.34
N GLU A 215 -10.34 -2.26 -23.88
CA GLU A 215 -9.54 -1.12 -23.43
C GLU A 215 -8.71 -1.45 -22.17
N LEU A 216 -9.10 -2.47 -21.42
CA LEU A 216 -8.41 -2.96 -20.23
C LEU A 216 -7.69 -4.30 -20.49
N GLU A 217 -7.31 -4.55 -21.75
CA GLU A 217 -6.57 -5.76 -22.15
C GLU A 217 -7.31 -7.05 -21.80
N GLY A 218 -8.65 -7.00 -21.80
CA GLY A 218 -9.52 -8.13 -21.53
C GLY A 218 -9.85 -8.33 -20.04
N LYS A 219 -9.36 -7.48 -19.13
CA LYS A 219 -9.87 -7.42 -17.76
C LYS A 219 -11.23 -6.73 -17.73
N SER A 220 -12.10 -7.11 -16.81
CA SER A 220 -13.29 -6.33 -16.51
C SER A 220 -12.92 -5.06 -15.72
N LEU A 221 -13.86 -4.10 -15.67
CA LEU A 221 -13.64 -2.87 -14.89
C LEU A 221 -13.42 -3.19 -13.40
N GLY A 222 -14.20 -4.10 -12.82
CA GLY A 222 -14.06 -4.51 -11.43
C GLY A 222 -12.71 -5.15 -11.13
N GLU A 223 -12.21 -6.04 -12.01
CA GLU A 223 -10.89 -6.65 -11.89
C GLU A 223 -9.77 -5.61 -11.95
N ALA A 224 -9.82 -4.69 -12.90
CA ALA A 224 -8.82 -3.62 -13.03
C ALA A 224 -8.81 -2.66 -11.82
N LEU A 225 -9.98 -2.38 -11.24
CA LEU A 225 -10.10 -1.53 -10.06
C LEU A 225 -9.73 -2.24 -8.76
N LEU A 226 -9.87 -3.57 -8.68
CA LEU A 226 -9.46 -4.37 -7.52
C LEU A 226 -8.02 -4.85 -7.61
N GLU A 227 -7.28 -4.52 -8.67
CA GLU A 227 -5.85 -4.83 -8.71
C GLU A 227 -5.17 -4.29 -7.45
N PRO A 228 -4.47 -5.15 -6.65
CA PRO A 228 -3.91 -4.72 -5.38
C PRO A 228 -2.81 -3.68 -5.54
N THR A 229 -2.68 -2.82 -4.56
CA THR A 229 -1.54 -1.91 -4.42
C THR A 229 -0.24 -2.71 -4.36
N LYS A 230 0.72 -2.34 -5.18
CA LYS A 230 2.03 -3.00 -5.24
C LYS A 230 2.86 -2.68 -3.99
N ILE A 231 3.54 -3.69 -3.46
CA ILE A 231 4.44 -3.56 -2.30
C ILE A 231 5.89 -3.50 -2.80
N TYR A 232 6.58 -2.41 -2.48
CA TYR A 232 7.94 -2.13 -2.96
C TYR A 232 9.04 -2.44 -1.94
N VAL A 233 8.70 -2.96 -0.77
CA VAL A 233 9.62 -3.11 0.37
C VAL A 233 10.87 -3.92 0.01
N LYS A 234 10.72 -5.12 -0.53
CA LYS A 234 11.86 -6.01 -0.80
C LYS A 234 12.83 -5.45 -1.84
N PRO A 235 12.39 -4.98 -3.02
CA PRO A 235 13.28 -4.37 -4.01
C PRO A 235 13.96 -3.10 -3.48
N ILE A 236 13.27 -2.27 -2.71
CA ILE A 236 13.87 -1.07 -2.11
C ILE A 236 14.92 -1.44 -1.05
N LEU A 237 14.63 -2.39 -0.16
CA LEU A 237 15.62 -2.86 0.82
C LEU A 237 16.86 -3.47 0.14
N ALA A 238 16.71 -4.14 -0.99
CA ALA A 238 17.83 -4.63 -1.78
C ALA A 238 18.65 -3.47 -2.38
N LEU A 239 17.96 -2.44 -2.91
CA LEU A 239 18.61 -1.25 -3.43
C LEU A 239 19.42 -0.50 -2.37
N LEU A 240 18.82 -0.25 -1.20
CA LEU A 240 19.44 0.49 -0.09
C LEU A 240 20.72 -0.14 0.46
N LYS A 241 20.92 -1.44 0.27
CA LYS A 241 22.14 -2.15 0.69
C LYS A 241 23.36 -1.83 -0.18
N GLU A 242 23.13 -1.41 -1.43
CA GLU A 242 24.19 -1.36 -2.43
C GLU A 242 24.35 -0.02 -3.13
N VAL A 243 23.35 0.83 -3.07
CA VAL A 243 23.31 2.14 -3.77
C VAL A 243 22.91 3.23 -2.79
N PRO A 244 23.64 4.36 -2.80
CA PRO A 244 23.17 5.56 -2.11
C PRO A 244 21.84 6.00 -2.71
N VAL A 245 20.83 6.19 -1.86
CA VAL A 245 19.53 6.74 -2.26
C VAL A 245 19.32 8.03 -1.49
N SER A 246 19.09 9.13 -2.22
CA SER A 246 18.88 10.45 -1.61
C SER A 246 17.43 10.62 -1.12
N ALA A 247 16.45 10.04 -1.82
CA ALA A 247 15.04 10.17 -1.47
C ALA A 247 14.19 9.08 -2.11
N ILE A 248 13.07 8.79 -1.46
CA ILE A 248 12.01 7.90 -1.98
C ILE A 248 10.67 8.61 -1.79
N SER A 249 9.75 8.50 -2.78
CA SER A 249 8.39 8.99 -2.65
C SER A 249 7.40 7.90 -3.04
N HIS A 250 6.44 7.62 -2.17
CA HIS A 250 5.28 6.80 -2.46
C HIS A 250 4.21 7.66 -3.13
N ILE A 251 3.77 7.30 -4.33
CA ILE A 251 2.79 8.09 -5.08
C ILE A 251 1.37 7.65 -4.70
N THR A 252 0.77 8.38 -3.79
CA THR A 252 -0.56 8.16 -3.22
C THR A 252 -1.56 9.25 -3.65
N GLY A 253 -2.55 9.57 -2.83
CA GLY A 253 -3.44 10.72 -3.05
C GLY A 253 -2.67 12.02 -3.21
N GLY A 254 -3.10 12.87 -4.15
CA GLY A 254 -2.35 14.06 -4.56
C GLY A 254 -1.33 13.80 -5.68
N GLY A 255 -1.15 12.53 -6.10
CA GLY A 255 -0.36 12.16 -7.27
C GLY A 255 1.09 12.65 -7.24
N PHE A 256 1.62 13.00 -8.39
CA PHE A 256 2.98 13.48 -8.53
C PHE A 256 3.21 14.85 -7.86
N TYR A 257 2.24 15.75 -7.99
CA TYR A 257 2.39 17.14 -7.54
C TYR A 257 2.44 17.30 -6.02
N GLU A 258 1.87 16.37 -5.27
CA GLU A 258 1.89 16.45 -3.79
C GLU A 258 2.87 15.47 -3.14
N ASN A 259 3.18 14.32 -3.77
CA ASN A 259 4.01 13.31 -3.12
C ASN A 259 5.50 13.50 -3.43
N ILE A 260 5.90 13.75 -4.68
CA ILE A 260 7.31 13.95 -5.02
C ILE A 260 7.91 15.16 -4.28
N PRO A 261 7.24 16.33 -4.20
CA PRO A 261 7.76 17.48 -3.48
C PRO A 261 8.12 17.26 -2.00
N ARG A 262 7.48 16.30 -1.33
CA ARG A 262 7.77 15.99 0.09
C ARG A 262 9.21 15.53 0.31
N SER A 263 9.80 14.91 -0.69
CA SER A 263 11.15 14.37 -0.63
C SER A 263 12.20 15.26 -1.30
N ILE A 264 11.81 16.42 -1.87
CA ILE A 264 12.73 17.36 -2.53
C ILE A 264 13.13 18.48 -1.57
N PRO A 265 14.43 18.70 -1.30
CA PRO A 265 14.89 19.77 -0.42
C PRO A 265 14.72 21.16 -1.07
N ASP A 266 14.83 22.22 -0.28
CA ASP A 266 14.74 23.59 -0.78
C ASP A 266 15.90 23.91 -1.73
N GLY A 267 15.59 24.68 -2.78
CA GLY A 267 16.55 25.03 -3.84
C GLY A 267 16.72 23.96 -4.92
N TYR A 268 15.97 22.85 -4.83
CA TYR A 268 15.93 21.81 -5.86
C TYR A 268 14.51 21.58 -6.37
N LYS A 269 14.43 21.02 -7.58
CA LYS A 269 13.17 20.56 -8.19
C LYS A 269 13.35 19.23 -8.87
N ALA A 270 12.31 18.41 -8.84
CA ALA A 270 12.17 17.22 -9.67
C ALA A 270 11.68 17.63 -11.06
N VAL A 271 12.42 17.31 -12.11
CA VAL A 271 12.01 17.48 -13.51
C VAL A 271 11.60 16.13 -14.05
N ILE A 272 10.30 15.93 -14.29
CA ILE A 272 9.71 14.66 -14.72
C ILE A 272 9.34 14.74 -16.19
N ASN A 273 9.86 13.81 -17.00
CA ASN A 273 9.44 13.60 -18.39
C ASN A 273 8.11 12.82 -18.40
N LYS A 274 6.99 13.54 -18.40
CA LYS A 274 5.68 12.90 -18.37
C LYS A 274 5.38 12.04 -19.62
N HIS A 275 5.96 12.37 -20.77
CA HIS A 275 5.81 11.59 -22.01
C HIS A 275 6.55 10.25 -21.96
N GLY A 276 7.52 10.10 -21.05
CA GLY A 276 8.21 8.84 -20.80
C GLY A 276 7.49 7.92 -19.81
N ILE A 277 6.42 8.41 -19.16
CA ILE A 277 5.64 7.61 -18.20
C ILE A 277 4.81 6.55 -18.93
N LYS A 278 4.94 5.29 -18.48
CA LYS A 278 4.16 4.15 -18.99
C LYS A 278 2.76 4.16 -18.37
N VAL A 279 1.89 5.06 -18.84
CA VAL A 279 0.52 5.22 -18.33
C VAL A 279 -0.30 3.97 -18.61
N LEU A 280 -0.85 3.38 -17.52
CA LEU A 280 -1.66 2.16 -17.61
C LEU A 280 -3.03 2.42 -18.27
N PRO A 281 -3.61 1.41 -18.96
CA PRO A 281 -4.89 1.54 -19.67
C PRO A 281 -6.03 2.11 -18.81
N ILE A 282 -6.12 1.72 -17.53
CA ILE A 282 -7.17 2.20 -16.63
C ILE A 282 -7.15 3.72 -16.44
N PHE A 283 -5.98 4.37 -16.44
CA PHE A 283 -5.89 5.83 -16.31
C PHE A 283 -6.34 6.54 -17.58
N LYS A 284 -6.06 5.97 -18.77
CA LYS A 284 -6.57 6.51 -20.04
C LYS A 284 -8.08 6.45 -20.08
N LEU A 285 -8.64 5.29 -19.74
CA LEU A 285 -10.09 5.10 -19.68
C LEU A 285 -10.77 6.05 -18.68
N LEU A 286 -10.16 6.23 -17.51
CA LEU A 286 -10.64 7.13 -16.46
C LEU A 286 -10.60 8.59 -16.93
N GLN A 287 -9.52 9.01 -17.57
CA GLN A 287 -9.36 10.36 -18.12
C GLN A 287 -10.40 10.66 -19.19
N GLU A 288 -10.58 9.75 -20.15
CA GLU A 288 -11.53 9.89 -21.24
C GLU A 288 -12.98 9.95 -20.75
N ARG A 289 -13.39 8.97 -19.94
CA ARG A 289 -14.78 8.91 -19.44
C ARG A 289 -15.11 10.02 -18.46
N GLY A 290 -14.13 10.44 -17.65
CA GLY A 290 -14.30 11.52 -16.69
C GLY A 290 -14.09 12.91 -17.29
N ASN A 291 -13.63 13.01 -18.54
CA ASN A 291 -13.16 14.26 -19.16
C ASN A 291 -12.25 15.05 -18.21
N ILE A 292 -11.28 14.36 -17.60
CA ILE A 292 -10.39 14.89 -16.58
C ILE A 292 -9.18 15.53 -17.26
N SER A 293 -8.78 16.72 -16.82
CA SER A 293 -7.57 17.36 -17.35
C SER A 293 -6.31 16.52 -17.06
N GLU A 294 -5.28 16.61 -17.93
CA GLU A 294 -4.01 15.92 -17.69
C GLU A 294 -3.41 16.32 -16.33
N HIS A 295 -3.46 17.61 -15.99
CA HIS A 295 -3.00 18.10 -14.71
C HIS A 295 -3.70 17.42 -13.54
N ASP A 296 -5.03 17.34 -13.57
CA ASP A 296 -5.81 16.72 -12.49
C ASP A 296 -5.55 15.21 -12.41
N MET A 297 -5.30 14.55 -13.54
CA MET A 297 -4.89 13.15 -13.54
C MET A 297 -3.58 12.95 -12.78
N PHE A 298 -2.54 13.75 -13.07
CA PHE A 298 -1.25 13.69 -12.36
C PHE A 298 -1.30 14.23 -10.93
N ASN A 299 -2.31 15.03 -10.60
CA ASN A 299 -2.54 15.53 -9.24
C ASN A 299 -3.43 14.62 -8.38
N THR A 300 -4.02 13.57 -8.97
CA THR A 300 -4.90 12.65 -8.23
C THR A 300 -4.33 11.23 -8.19
N TYR A 301 -3.70 10.79 -9.29
CA TYR A 301 -3.34 9.39 -9.52
C TYR A 301 -1.84 9.19 -9.71
N ASN A 302 -1.41 7.94 -9.53
CA ASN A 302 -0.03 7.50 -9.75
C ASN A 302 0.36 7.36 -11.24
N MET A 303 -0.58 7.42 -12.17
CA MET A 303 -0.43 7.37 -13.63
C MET A 303 0.42 6.20 -14.17
N GLY A 304 0.67 5.18 -13.36
CA GLY A 304 1.50 4.02 -13.71
C GLY A 304 2.87 3.99 -13.00
N VAL A 305 3.15 4.95 -12.12
CA VAL A 305 4.35 4.99 -11.26
C VAL A 305 3.91 5.06 -9.82
N GLY A 306 4.05 3.97 -9.07
CA GLY A 306 3.61 3.91 -7.68
C GLY A 306 4.66 4.37 -6.68
N MET A 307 5.94 4.35 -7.06
CA MET A 307 7.04 4.83 -6.21
C MET A 307 8.15 5.46 -7.05
N THR A 308 8.82 6.45 -6.50
CA THR A 308 10.03 7.01 -7.11
C THR A 308 11.21 6.91 -6.18
N VAL A 309 12.40 6.73 -6.72
CA VAL A 309 13.68 6.78 -5.99
C VAL A 309 14.63 7.76 -6.67
N VAL A 310 15.38 8.52 -5.87
CA VAL A 310 16.40 9.45 -6.34
C VAL A 310 17.77 8.88 -6.01
N VAL A 311 18.61 8.73 -7.04
CA VAL A 311 19.96 8.16 -6.90
C VAL A 311 20.98 9.02 -7.62
N PRO A 312 22.27 9.03 -7.19
CA PRO A 312 23.34 9.69 -7.93
C PRO A 312 23.39 9.22 -9.38
N LYS A 313 23.63 10.13 -10.30
CA LYS A 313 23.70 9.82 -11.74
C LYS A 313 24.68 8.68 -12.07
N ALA A 314 25.78 8.60 -11.34
CA ALA A 314 26.78 7.54 -11.53
C ALA A 314 26.24 6.15 -11.17
N ASP A 315 25.29 6.07 -10.25
CA ASP A 315 24.73 4.82 -9.72
C ASP A 315 23.42 4.40 -10.39
N ALA A 316 22.87 5.24 -11.29
CA ALA A 316 21.56 5.00 -11.90
C ALA A 316 21.46 3.63 -12.62
N HIS A 317 22.51 3.24 -13.37
CA HIS A 317 22.53 1.95 -14.06
C HIS A 317 22.58 0.76 -13.07
N LYS A 318 23.37 0.88 -11.99
CA LYS A 318 23.45 -0.13 -10.93
C LYS A 318 22.11 -0.24 -10.21
N ALA A 319 21.48 0.90 -9.90
CA ALA A 319 20.16 0.94 -9.26
C ALA A 319 19.08 0.24 -10.10
N LEU A 320 19.00 0.56 -11.40
CA LEU A 320 18.08 -0.11 -12.32
C LEU A 320 18.32 -1.62 -12.38
N LYS A 321 19.59 -2.05 -12.45
CA LYS A 321 19.91 -3.48 -12.47
C LYS A 321 19.43 -4.18 -11.19
N ILE A 322 19.68 -3.60 -10.01
CA ILE A 322 19.24 -4.20 -8.74
C ILE A 322 17.71 -4.28 -8.68
N LEU A 323 17.01 -3.23 -9.10
CA LEU A 323 15.55 -3.22 -9.12
C LEU A 323 15.00 -4.28 -10.08
N HIS A 324 15.58 -4.41 -11.29
CA HIS A 324 15.19 -5.46 -12.26
C HIS A 324 15.47 -6.87 -11.73
N ASP A 325 16.64 -7.10 -11.13
CA ASP A 325 17.00 -8.40 -10.53
C ASP A 325 16.05 -8.79 -9.37
N ASN A 326 15.35 -7.79 -8.79
CA ASN A 326 14.32 -7.99 -7.76
C ASN A 326 12.87 -7.89 -8.30
N GLY A 327 12.69 -7.98 -9.61
CA GLY A 327 11.37 -8.09 -10.25
C GLY A 327 10.67 -6.77 -10.55
N GLU A 328 11.38 -5.63 -10.47
CA GLU A 328 10.83 -4.31 -10.78
C GLU A 328 11.21 -3.85 -12.19
N ASP A 329 10.23 -3.60 -13.07
CA ASP A 329 10.45 -2.98 -14.38
C ASP A 329 10.70 -1.48 -14.27
N ALA A 330 11.58 -1.09 -13.33
CA ALA A 330 11.91 0.29 -13.04
C ALA A 330 12.61 0.98 -14.23
N TYR A 331 12.37 2.27 -14.38
CA TYR A 331 12.94 3.05 -15.48
C TYR A 331 13.15 4.51 -15.08
N VAL A 332 14.05 5.20 -15.78
CA VAL A 332 14.29 6.63 -15.54
C VAL A 332 13.09 7.45 -16.00
N ILE A 333 12.59 8.31 -15.11
CA ILE A 333 11.46 9.20 -15.40
C ILE A 333 11.83 10.68 -15.35
N GLY A 334 13.00 11.01 -14.83
CA GLY A 334 13.41 12.40 -14.67
C GLY A 334 14.76 12.57 -13.99
N TYR A 335 15.00 13.78 -13.54
CA TYR A 335 16.24 14.16 -12.86
C TYR A 335 16.01 15.34 -11.90
N ILE A 336 16.97 15.59 -11.02
CA ILE A 336 16.97 16.69 -10.08
C ILE A 336 17.68 17.90 -10.73
N ALA A 337 17.06 19.07 -10.66
CA ALA A 337 17.62 20.34 -11.10
C ALA A 337 17.56 21.37 -9.97
N LYS A 338 18.25 22.50 -10.13
CA LYS A 338 18.05 23.67 -9.26
C LYS A 338 16.73 24.36 -9.61
N GLY A 339 16.02 24.82 -8.60
CA GLY A 339 14.76 25.54 -8.76
C GLY A 339 14.09 25.85 -7.43
N GLU A 340 13.16 26.79 -7.45
CA GLU A 340 12.34 27.15 -6.29
C GLU A 340 11.06 26.33 -6.23
N GLU A 341 10.48 26.01 -7.40
CA GLU A 341 9.36 25.07 -7.51
C GLU A 341 9.89 23.65 -7.29
N LYS A 342 9.17 22.85 -6.49
CA LYS A 342 9.61 21.52 -6.11
C LYS A 342 9.48 20.47 -7.22
N ILE A 343 8.60 20.72 -8.21
CA ILE A 343 8.30 19.75 -9.29
C ILE A 343 7.97 20.48 -10.59
N GLU A 344 8.43 19.91 -11.70
CA GLU A 344 8.08 20.30 -13.07
C GLU A 344 7.79 19.03 -13.87
N LEU A 345 6.61 18.97 -14.51
CA LEU A 345 6.24 17.93 -15.46
C LEU A 345 6.31 18.51 -16.88
N CYS A 346 7.22 18.00 -17.73
CA CYS A 346 7.47 18.48 -19.07
C CYS A 346 7.21 17.39 -20.15
#